data_c392360278f24dfc202fa0816985b185
#
_entry.id   c392360278f24dfc202fa0816985b185
#
_cell.length_a   1.000
_cell.length_b   1.000
_cell.length_c   1.000
_cell.angle_alpha   90.00
_cell.angle_beta   90.00
_cell.angle_gamma   90.00
#
_symmetry.space_group_name_H-M   'P 1'
#
loop_
_entity.id
_entity.type
_entity.pdbx_description
1 polymer ?
#
loop_
_entity_poly.entity_id
_entity_poly.type
_entity_poly.pdbx_seq_one_letter_code
_entity_poly.pdbx_strand_id
1 'polypeptide(L)'
;MAAASPGSPVPPAGAPGAKPPFVHASAVVDAGAELGAGVKVWHFAHVCAGARVGAGSVLGQNVYVGPGVSVGAGCKIQNNVSVYEGVTLEDDVFVGPSAVFTNVRTPRAHVVRRGEFAPTLVRRHATIGANATVVCGVTLEEGAFVAAGAVVTRDVPAFAVVKGVPARVTGWACRCGEMLAGKPRARRFACARCGATYVAKGGGLAPDAAGAAAR
;
A
#
# COMPACT_ATOMS: atom_id res chain seq x y z
N MET A 1 -14.98 -5.29 -18.11
CA MET A 1 -15.04 -4.55 -16.84
C MET A 1 -15.16 -5.59 -15.72
N ALA A 2 -14.06 -5.97 -15.09
CA ALA A 2 -14.09 -6.87 -13.94
C ALA A 2 -14.25 -6.00 -12.70
N ALA A 3 -15.33 -6.22 -11.95
CA ALA A 3 -15.59 -5.56 -10.68
C ALA A 3 -14.48 -5.90 -9.68
N ALA A 4 -13.88 -4.89 -9.05
CA ALA A 4 -12.97 -5.09 -7.94
C ALA A 4 -13.71 -5.80 -6.80
N SER A 5 -13.17 -6.93 -6.33
CA SER A 5 -13.68 -7.60 -5.14
C SER A 5 -13.57 -6.64 -3.94
N PRO A 6 -14.62 -6.50 -3.13
CA PRO A 6 -14.55 -5.67 -1.93
C PRO A 6 -13.50 -6.26 -0.99
N GLY A 7 -12.59 -5.41 -0.50
CA GLY A 7 -11.64 -5.76 0.55
C GLY A 7 -12.36 -6.40 1.74
N SER A 8 -11.66 -7.32 2.42
CA SER A 8 -12.20 -8.01 3.59
C SER A 8 -12.78 -7.00 4.58
N PRO A 9 -13.95 -7.28 5.18
CA PRO A 9 -14.58 -6.37 6.11
C PRO A 9 -13.66 -6.13 7.32
N VAL A 10 -13.44 -4.86 7.66
CA VAL A 10 -12.78 -4.47 8.91
C VAL A 10 -13.64 -5.06 10.04
N PRO A 11 -13.10 -5.93 10.92
CA PRO A 11 -13.90 -6.46 12.02
C PRO A 11 -14.33 -5.29 12.93
N PRO A 12 -15.57 -5.35 13.45
CA PRO A 12 -16.09 -4.27 14.30
C PRO A 12 -15.19 -4.07 15.52
N ALA A 13 -15.00 -2.82 15.91
CA ALA A 13 -14.36 -2.47 17.17
C ALA A 13 -15.10 -3.18 18.32
N GLY A 14 -14.43 -4.12 19.02
CA GLY A 14 -15.03 -4.70 20.22
C GLY A 14 -14.97 -6.21 20.40
N ALA A 15 -14.11 -6.97 19.73
CA ALA A 15 -13.87 -8.34 20.13
C ALA A 15 -13.27 -8.36 21.56
N PRO A 16 -13.76 -9.23 22.48
CA PRO A 16 -13.20 -9.35 23.84
C PRO A 16 -11.70 -9.61 23.79
N GLY A 17 -10.87 -8.78 24.45
CA GLY A 17 -9.42 -8.90 24.44
C GLY A 17 -8.70 -8.12 23.34
N ALA A 18 -9.38 -7.46 22.42
CA ALA A 18 -8.75 -6.65 21.39
C ALA A 18 -8.14 -5.37 22.00
N LYS A 19 -6.85 -5.10 21.69
CA LYS A 19 -6.16 -3.90 22.16
C LYS A 19 -6.81 -2.65 21.56
N PRO A 20 -7.22 -1.64 22.36
CA PRO A 20 -7.79 -0.40 21.82
C PRO A 20 -6.78 0.33 20.93
N PRO A 21 -7.25 1.15 19.99
CA PRO A 21 -6.36 2.01 19.21
C PRO A 21 -5.65 3.03 20.11
N PHE A 22 -4.41 3.32 19.80
CA PHE A 22 -3.64 4.41 20.41
C PHE A 22 -3.71 5.62 19.49
N VAL A 23 -4.18 6.75 20.01
CA VAL A 23 -4.20 8.03 19.32
C VAL A 23 -3.40 9.04 20.12
N HIS A 24 -2.34 9.58 19.55
CA HIS A 24 -1.53 10.61 20.21
C HIS A 24 -2.35 11.89 20.41
N ALA A 25 -2.15 12.60 21.52
CA ALA A 25 -2.94 13.77 21.89
C ALA A 25 -2.93 14.92 20.86
N SER A 26 -1.89 15.01 20.03
CA SER A 26 -1.82 15.98 18.92
C SER A 26 -2.38 15.48 17.59
N ALA A 27 -2.85 14.23 17.51
CA ALA A 27 -3.49 13.71 16.32
C ALA A 27 -4.97 14.09 16.28
N VAL A 28 -5.52 14.24 15.08
CA VAL A 28 -6.93 14.52 14.85
C VAL A 28 -7.57 13.29 14.20
N VAL A 29 -8.64 12.79 14.81
CA VAL A 29 -9.45 11.71 14.24
C VAL A 29 -10.88 12.23 14.18
N ASP A 30 -11.38 12.45 12.98
CA ASP A 30 -12.71 13.02 12.78
C ASP A 30 -13.81 12.05 13.22
N ALA A 31 -14.94 12.58 13.65
CA ALA A 31 -16.13 11.78 13.91
C ALA A 31 -16.54 11.01 12.64
N GLY A 32 -16.80 9.69 12.80
CA GLY A 32 -17.11 8.79 11.68
C GLY A 32 -15.89 8.17 10.99
N ALA A 33 -14.67 8.43 11.45
CA ALA A 33 -13.52 7.61 11.12
C ALA A 33 -13.52 6.30 11.90
N GLU A 34 -13.12 5.19 11.26
CA GLU A 34 -13.10 3.86 11.88
C GLU A 34 -11.65 3.39 12.09
N LEU A 35 -11.27 3.13 13.33
CA LEU A 35 -9.96 2.59 13.69
C LEU A 35 -10.11 1.17 14.23
N GLY A 36 -9.44 0.22 13.58
CA GLY A 36 -9.38 -1.17 14.02
C GLY A 36 -8.56 -1.35 15.32
N ALA A 37 -8.66 -2.52 15.89
CA ALA A 37 -7.96 -2.87 17.13
C ALA A 37 -6.45 -2.70 16.98
N GLY A 38 -5.78 -2.11 17.97
CA GLY A 38 -4.34 -1.94 18.02
C GLY A 38 -3.74 -0.97 17.00
N VAL A 39 -4.56 -0.22 16.27
CA VAL A 39 -4.09 0.88 15.40
C VAL A 39 -3.32 1.89 16.24
N LYS A 40 -2.25 2.45 15.67
CA LYS A 40 -1.46 3.52 16.28
C LYS A 40 -1.46 4.74 15.39
N VAL A 41 -1.95 5.87 15.93
CA VAL A 41 -1.97 7.17 15.25
C VAL A 41 -1.01 8.10 15.97
N TRP A 42 0.07 8.48 15.31
CA TRP A 42 1.14 9.27 15.91
C TRP A 42 0.91 10.78 15.76
N HIS A 43 1.88 11.56 16.20
CA HIS A 43 1.85 13.02 16.32
C HIS A 43 1.36 13.69 15.02
N PHE A 44 0.44 14.64 15.17
CA PHE A 44 -0.06 15.51 14.08
C PHE A 44 -0.65 14.76 12.88
N ALA A 45 -0.96 13.47 13.03
CA ALA A 45 -1.67 12.73 11.99
C ALA A 45 -3.14 13.17 11.96
N HIS A 46 -3.77 13.14 10.79
CA HIS A 46 -5.19 13.44 10.63
C HIS A 46 -5.89 12.31 9.88
N VAL A 47 -6.90 11.72 10.49
CA VAL A 47 -7.75 10.69 9.90
C VAL A 47 -9.14 11.28 9.69
N CYS A 48 -9.52 11.49 8.43
CA CYS A 48 -10.77 12.15 8.06
C CYS A 48 -12.00 11.27 8.26
N ALA A 49 -13.15 11.89 8.36
CA ALA A 49 -14.45 11.23 8.43
C ALA A 49 -14.66 10.22 7.29
N GLY A 50 -15.23 9.06 7.60
CA GLY A 50 -15.47 7.96 6.66
C GLY A 50 -14.23 7.18 6.27
N ALA A 51 -13.02 7.57 6.70
CA ALA A 51 -11.83 6.76 6.52
C ALA A 51 -11.86 5.52 7.41
N ARG A 52 -11.29 4.41 6.92
CA ARG A 52 -11.17 3.15 7.66
C ARG A 52 -9.72 2.73 7.74
N VAL A 53 -9.24 2.40 8.94
CA VAL A 53 -7.88 1.92 9.18
C VAL A 53 -7.95 0.56 9.86
N GLY A 54 -7.48 -0.47 9.17
CA GLY A 54 -7.50 -1.86 9.62
C GLY A 54 -6.61 -2.13 10.83
N ALA A 55 -6.92 -3.21 11.55
CA ALA A 55 -6.29 -3.56 12.81
C ALA A 55 -4.75 -3.64 12.72
N GLY A 56 -4.06 -3.22 13.77
CA GLY A 56 -2.60 -3.30 13.88
C GLY A 56 -1.82 -2.32 13.00
N SER A 57 -2.50 -1.49 12.20
CA SER A 57 -1.84 -0.52 11.33
C SER A 57 -1.24 0.64 12.12
N VAL A 58 -0.18 1.22 11.57
CA VAL A 58 0.57 2.32 12.18
C VAL A 58 0.61 3.50 11.22
N LEU A 59 0.09 4.64 11.68
CA LEU A 59 0.16 5.92 11.00
C LEU A 59 1.23 6.77 11.68
N GLY A 60 2.32 7.04 10.97
CA GLY A 60 3.43 7.85 11.46
C GLY A 60 3.07 9.32 11.64
N GLN A 61 4.06 10.12 12.04
CA GLN A 61 3.89 11.55 12.25
C GLN A 61 3.47 12.26 10.95
N ASN A 62 2.53 13.22 11.03
CA ASN A 62 2.01 14.00 9.90
C ASN A 62 1.39 13.15 8.78
N VAL A 63 0.90 11.96 9.08
CA VAL A 63 0.14 11.16 8.11
C VAL A 63 -1.25 11.76 7.96
N TYR A 64 -1.68 11.96 6.73
CA TYR A 64 -3.05 12.35 6.39
C TYR A 64 -3.76 11.17 5.73
N VAL A 65 -4.93 10.81 6.22
CA VAL A 65 -5.82 9.80 5.63
C VAL A 65 -7.12 10.49 5.25
N GLY A 66 -7.33 10.68 3.95
CA GLY A 66 -8.44 11.44 3.39
C GLY A 66 -9.81 10.79 3.58
N PRO A 67 -10.90 11.53 3.28
CA PRO A 67 -12.26 11.03 3.41
C PRO A 67 -12.49 9.74 2.61
N GLY A 68 -13.17 8.76 3.21
CA GLY A 68 -13.53 7.51 2.54
C GLY A 68 -12.36 6.59 2.17
N VAL A 69 -11.13 6.93 2.51
CA VAL A 69 -9.95 6.10 2.26
C VAL A 69 -10.02 4.81 3.07
N SER A 70 -9.65 3.69 2.43
CA SER A 70 -9.52 2.39 3.08
C SER A 70 -8.06 1.99 3.20
N VAL A 71 -7.61 1.76 4.43
CA VAL A 71 -6.31 1.21 4.79
C VAL A 71 -6.54 -0.14 5.45
N GLY A 72 -5.95 -1.20 4.88
CA GLY A 72 -6.05 -2.57 5.38
C GLY A 72 -5.38 -2.79 6.74
N ALA A 73 -5.40 -4.01 7.22
CA ALA A 73 -4.76 -4.40 8.46
C ALA A 73 -3.23 -4.49 8.33
N GLY A 74 -2.49 -4.30 9.41
CA GLY A 74 -1.03 -4.48 9.44
C GLY A 74 -0.23 -3.44 8.65
N CYS A 75 -0.86 -2.44 8.06
CA CYS A 75 -0.18 -1.42 7.26
C CYS A 75 0.77 -0.56 8.10
N LYS A 76 1.89 -0.16 7.49
CA LYS A 76 2.84 0.78 8.10
C LYS A 76 3.01 1.98 7.19
N ILE A 77 2.34 3.07 7.51
CA ILE A 77 2.45 4.33 6.79
C ILE A 77 3.39 5.24 7.55
N GLN A 78 4.54 5.51 6.95
CA GLN A 78 5.62 6.28 7.60
C GLN A 78 5.31 7.78 7.58
N ASN A 79 6.19 8.56 8.23
CA ASN A 79 5.98 9.99 8.44
C ASN A 79 5.78 10.78 7.13
N ASN A 80 4.98 11.84 7.19
CA ASN A 80 4.76 12.81 6.12
C ASN A 80 4.13 12.21 4.84
N VAL A 81 3.29 11.20 4.97
CA VAL A 81 2.54 10.60 3.85
C VAL A 81 1.11 11.10 3.87
N SER A 82 0.61 11.53 2.71
CA SER A 82 -0.80 11.82 2.50
C SER A 82 -1.44 10.73 1.63
N VAL A 83 -2.42 10.01 2.21
CA VAL A 83 -3.24 9.04 1.50
C VAL A 83 -4.55 9.73 1.14
N TYR A 84 -4.63 10.24 -0.09
CA TYR A 84 -5.76 11.03 -0.55
C TYR A 84 -6.97 10.17 -0.94
N GLU A 85 -8.13 10.80 -1.00
CA GLU A 85 -9.36 10.21 -1.54
C GLU A 85 -9.12 9.55 -2.90
N GLY A 86 -9.67 8.33 -3.09
CA GLY A 86 -9.45 7.50 -4.27
C GLY A 86 -8.30 6.49 -4.11
N VAL A 87 -7.51 6.55 -3.04
CA VAL A 87 -6.46 5.56 -2.74
C VAL A 87 -7.02 4.47 -1.84
N THR A 88 -6.74 3.21 -2.17
CA THR A 88 -7.02 2.04 -1.34
C THR A 88 -5.71 1.28 -1.09
N LEU A 89 -5.42 1.01 0.17
CA LEU A 89 -4.31 0.15 0.59
C LEU A 89 -4.89 -1.16 1.14
N GLU A 90 -4.51 -2.29 0.59
CA GLU A 90 -4.84 -3.61 1.15
C GLU A 90 -3.96 -3.91 2.38
N ASP A 91 -4.04 -5.15 2.93
CA ASP A 91 -3.33 -5.53 4.15
C ASP A 91 -1.80 -5.56 3.97
N ASP A 92 -1.08 -5.32 5.07
CA ASP A 92 0.38 -5.42 5.17
C ASP A 92 1.16 -4.54 4.17
N VAL A 93 0.57 -3.43 3.73
CA VAL A 93 1.26 -2.46 2.87
C VAL A 93 2.23 -1.62 3.68
N PHE A 94 3.44 -1.45 3.16
CA PHE A 94 4.43 -0.52 3.68
C PHE A 94 4.53 0.71 2.79
N VAL A 95 4.36 1.91 3.38
CA VAL A 95 4.54 3.19 2.69
C VAL A 95 5.67 3.95 3.36
N GLY A 96 6.77 4.12 2.66
CA GLY A 96 7.98 4.80 3.13
C GLY A 96 7.77 6.28 3.41
N PRO A 97 8.63 6.91 4.22
CA PRO A 97 8.48 8.31 4.60
C PRO A 97 8.48 9.23 3.39
N SER A 98 7.62 10.23 3.44
CA SER A 98 7.47 11.24 2.38
C SER A 98 7.13 10.67 0.99
N ALA A 99 6.59 9.45 0.91
CA ALA A 99 6.02 8.97 -0.33
C ALA A 99 4.76 9.77 -0.67
N VAL A 100 4.53 9.98 -1.96
CA VAL A 100 3.47 10.87 -2.47
C VAL A 100 2.48 10.07 -3.30
N PHE A 101 1.20 10.21 -3.00
CA PHE A 101 0.10 9.82 -3.88
C PHE A 101 -0.48 11.07 -4.54
N THR A 102 -0.89 10.96 -5.80
CA THR A 102 -1.77 11.95 -6.43
C THR A 102 -3.18 11.38 -6.58
N ASN A 103 -4.19 12.22 -6.84
CA ASN A 103 -5.56 11.74 -7.06
C ASN A 103 -6.22 12.36 -8.31
N VAL A 104 -5.64 13.44 -8.85
CA VAL A 104 -6.09 14.09 -10.09
C VAL A 104 -4.96 14.05 -11.12
N ARG A 105 -5.27 13.61 -12.35
CA ARG A 105 -4.27 13.48 -13.43
C ARG A 105 -3.79 14.84 -13.96
N THR A 106 -4.70 15.79 -14.09
CA THR A 106 -4.45 17.10 -14.71
C THR A 106 -4.97 18.23 -13.83
N PRO A 107 -4.38 18.47 -12.64
CA PRO A 107 -4.88 19.50 -11.73
C PRO A 107 -4.67 20.91 -12.30
N ARG A 108 -5.64 21.79 -12.07
CA ARG A 108 -5.57 23.23 -12.34
C ARG A 108 -6.31 23.95 -11.22
N ALA A 109 -5.70 24.98 -10.65
CA ALA A 109 -6.25 25.70 -9.50
C ALA A 109 -7.64 26.33 -9.80
N HIS A 110 -7.84 26.80 -11.02
CA HIS A 110 -9.07 27.46 -11.47
C HIS A 110 -10.13 26.49 -12.04
N VAL A 111 -9.87 25.17 -12.04
CA VAL A 111 -10.80 24.15 -12.55
C VAL A 111 -11.15 23.19 -11.42
N VAL A 112 -12.43 23.12 -11.06
CA VAL A 112 -12.92 22.19 -10.04
C VAL A 112 -12.95 20.77 -10.61
N ARG A 113 -12.19 19.85 -9.99
CA ARG A 113 -12.07 18.44 -10.42
C ARG A 113 -12.41 17.43 -9.31
N ARG A 114 -13.24 17.82 -8.35
CA ARG A 114 -13.60 16.97 -7.20
C ARG A 114 -14.29 15.65 -7.59
N GLY A 115 -14.88 15.56 -8.77
CA GLY A 115 -15.50 14.32 -9.28
C GLY A 115 -14.60 13.48 -10.20
N GLU A 116 -13.33 13.89 -10.40
CA GLU A 116 -12.43 13.30 -11.38
C GLU A 116 -11.25 12.56 -10.72
N PHE A 117 -11.42 12.10 -9.48
CA PHE A 117 -10.36 11.34 -8.78
C PHE A 117 -10.13 9.99 -9.47
N ALA A 118 -8.90 9.76 -9.90
CA ALA A 118 -8.50 8.49 -10.50
C ALA A 118 -8.06 7.51 -9.41
N PRO A 119 -8.75 6.35 -9.25
CA PRO A 119 -8.49 5.43 -8.15
C PRO A 119 -7.09 4.82 -8.26
N THR A 120 -6.43 4.67 -7.11
CA THR A 120 -5.15 3.95 -6.98
C THR A 120 -5.35 2.79 -6.02
N LEU A 121 -4.99 1.59 -6.46
CA LEU A 121 -5.05 0.38 -5.64
C LEU A 121 -3.64 -0.12 -5.33
N VAL A 122 -3.34 -0.26 -4.04
CA VAL A 122 -2.10 -0.87 -3.56
C VAL A 122 -2.46 -2.20 -2.90
N ARG A 123 -2.11 -3.29 -3.55
CA ARG A 123 -2.44 -4.63 -3.09
C ARG A 123 -1.54 -5.06 -1.94
N ARG A 124 -1.99 -6.12 -1.25
CA ARG A 124 -1.34 -6.66 -0.05
C ARG A 124 0.16 -6.86 -0.22
N HIS A 125 0.90 -6.68 0.86
CA HIS A 125 2.36 -6.86 0.94
C HIS A 125 3.18 -5.95 0.02
N ALA A 126 2.56 -4.99 -0.69
CA ALA A 126 3.32 -4.05 -1.50
C ALA A 126 4.15 -3.10 -0.62
N THR A 127 5.30 -2.71 -1.15
CA THR A 127 6.22 -1.75 -0.51
C THR A 127 6.41 -0.54 -1.41
N ILE A 128 6.19 0.65 -0.86
CA ILE A 128 6.48 1.92 -1.51
C ILE A 128 7.65 2.57 -0.78
N GLY A 129 8.77 2.76 -1.47
CA GLY A 129 9.99 3.34 -0.90
C GLY A 129 9.85 4.81 -0.56
N ALA A 130 10.77 5.31 0.29
CA ALA A 130 10.80 6.71 0.68
C ALA A 130 10.86 7.66 -0.53
N ASN A 131 10.16 8.79 -0.45
CA ASN A 131 10.10 9.81 -1.51
C ASN A 131 9.63 9.29 -2.90
N ALA A 132 9.07 8.09 -2.98
CA ALA A 132 8.48 7.63 -4.23
C ALA A 132 7.17 8.37 -4.52
N THR A 133 6.88 8.60 -5.80
CA THR A 133 5.62 9.20 -6.22
C THR A 133 4.79 8.18 -6.98
N VAL A 134 3.55 7.97 -6.55
CA VAL A 134 2.56 7.13 -7.24
C VAL A 134 1.54 8.03 -7.91
N VAL A 135 1.61 8.09 -9.24
CA VAL A 135 0.63 8.84 -10.04
C VAL A 135 -0.69 8.08 -10.02
N CYS A 136 -1.79 8.79 -9.83
CA CYS A 136 -3.12 8.20 -9.68
C CYS A 136 -3.58 7.38 -10.89
N GLY A 137 -4.50 6.46 -10.65
CA GLY A 137 -5.09 5.60 -11.66
C GLY A 137 -4.23 4.39 -12.02
N VAL A 138 -3.40 3.91 -11.08
CA VAL A 138 -2.56 2.72 -11.24
C VAL A 138 -2.86 1.69 -10.16
N THR A 139 -2.54 0.44 -10.46
CA THR A 139 -2.54 -0.66 -9.50
C THR A 139 -1.11 -1.09 -9.23
N LEU A 140 -0.74 -1.16 -7.95
CA LEU A 140 0.45 -1.87 -7.50
C LEU A 140 -0.01 -3.26 -7.07
N GLU A 141 0.38 -4.29 -7.83
CA GLU A 141 -0.06 -5.66 -7.56
C GLU A 141 0.61 -6.24 -6.30
N GLU A 142 0.13 -7.42 -5.85
CA GLU A 142 0.60 -8.09 -4.64
C GLU A 142 2.14 -8.16 -4.58
N GLY A 143 2.72 -7.75 -3.46
CA GLY A 143 4.16 -7.78 -3.25
C GLY A 143 4.99 -6.87 -4.16
N ALA A 144 4.36 -5.95 -4.90
CA ALA A 144 5.08 -4.96 -5.71
C ALA A 144 6.04 -4.15 -4.84
N PHE A 145 7.24 -3.89 -5.35
CA PHE A 145 8.29 -3.17 -4.63
C PHE A 145 8.71 -1.93 -5.42
N VAL A 146 8.28 -0.77 -4.95
CA VAL A 146 8.66 0.53 -5.51
C VAL A 146 9.89 1.03 -4.77
N ALA A 147 10.99 1.20 -5.48
CA ALA A 147 12.23 1.72 -4.89
C ALA A 147 12.08 3.19 -4.46
N ALA A 148 12.91 3.60 -3.51
CA ALA A 148 12.93 4.99 -3.05
C ALA A 148 13.17 5.97 -4.23
N GLY A 149 12.45 7.10 -4.22
CA GLY A 149 12.54 8.14 -5.24
C GLY A 149 11.98 7.77 -6.61
N ALA A 150 11.36 6.61 -6.78
CA ALA A 150 10.78 6.21 -8.06
C ALA A 150 9.46 6.95 -8.36
N VAL A 151 9.17 7.20 -9.64
CA VAL A 151 7.90 7.79 -10.09
C VAL A 151 7.10 6.75 -10.86
N VAL A 152 6.07 6.21 -10.22
CA VAL A 152 5.19 5.19 -10.78
C VAL A 152 4.11 5.85 -11.63
N THR A 153 4.09 5.54 -12.94
CA THR A 153 3.15 6.12 -13.91
C THR A 153 2.26 5.09 -14.61
N ARG A 154 2.39 3.82 -14.24
CA ARG A 154 1.63 2.67 -14.77
C ARG A 154 1.56 1.56 -13.74
N ASP A 155 0.71 0.58 -13.96
CA ASP A 155 0.59 -0.59 -13.09
C ASP A 155 1.93 -1.27 -12.86
N VAL A 156 2.11 -1.76 -11.64
CA VAL A 156 3.30 -2.50 -11.22
C VAL A 156 2.91 -3.96 -11.03
N PRO A 157 3.50 -4.89 -11.80
CA PRO A 157 3.19 -6.31 -11.71
C PRO A 157 3.51 -6.90 -10.33
N ALA A 158 2.84 -8.02 -10.01
CA ALA A 158 3.04 -8.71 -8.74
C ALA A 158 4.51 -9.09 -8.52
N PHE A 159 5.04 -8.80 -7.34
CA PHE A 159 6.44 -9.01 -6.92
C PHE A 159 7.50 -8.28 -7.77
N ALA A 160 7.10 -7.39 -8.68
CA ALA A 160 8.05 -6.62 -9.47
C ALA A 160 8.73 -5.54 -8.65
N VAL A 161 10.04 -5.41 -8.83
CA VAL A 161 10.84 -4.28 -8.35
C VAL A 161 10.89 -3.22 -9.43
N VAL A 162 10.38 -2.03 -9.12
CA VAL A 162 10.42 -0.89 -10.05
C VAL A 162 11.25 0.24 -9.49
N LYS A 163 12.04 0.90 -10.34
CA LYS A 163 12.86 2.07 -9.98
C LYS A 163 12.98 3.06 -11.13
N GLY A 164 13.36 4.30 -10.80
CA GLY A 164 13.64 5.38 -11.75
C GLY A 164 12.46 6.30 -12.02
N VAL A 165 12.68 7.28 -12.90
CA VAL A 165 11.73 8.32 -13.31
C VAL A 165 11.69 8.36 -14.84
N PRO A 166 10.62 7.85 -15.46
CA PRO A 166 9.54 7.07 -14.89
C PRO A 166 9.99 5.66 -14.44
N ALA A 167 9.32 5.08 -13.46
CA ALA A 167 9.67 3.77 -12.91
C ALA A 167 9.57 2.65 -13.96
N ARG A 168 10.54 1.75 -13.94
CA ARG A 168 10.63 0.55 -14.82
C ARG A 168 10.94 -0.68 -13.99
N VAL A 169 10.43 -1.84 -14.44
CA VAL A 169 10.75 -3.12 -13.81
C VAL A 169 12.23 -3.42 -14.00
N THR A 170 12.92 -3.68 -12.89
CA THR A 170 14.35 -3.97 -12.86
C THR A 170 14.69 -5.31 -12.24
N GLY A 171 13.72 -5.99 -11.65
CA GLY A 171 13.90 -7.28 -11.00
C GLY A 171 12.63 -7.69 -10.27
N TRP A 172 12.79 -8.61 -9.33
CA TRP A 172 11.72 -9.20 -8.55
C TRP A 172 12.09 -9.24 -7.07
N ALA A 173 11.12 -9.11 -6.20
CA ALA A 173 11.30 -9.21 -4.75
C ALA A 173 10.47 -10.37 -4.20
N CYS A 174 11.01 -11.06 -3.21
CA CYS A 174 10.28 -12.00 -2.40
C CYS A 174 9.36 -11.27 -1.42
N ARG A 175 8.27 -11.89 -0.99
CA ARG A 175 7.42 -11.31 0.07
C ARG A 175 8.14 -11.10 1.40
N CYS A 176 9.29 -11.74 1.63
CA CYS A 176 10.13 -11.46 2.80
C CYS A 176 11.00 -10.21 2.65
N GLY A 177 10.93 -9.52 1.50
CA GLY A 177 11.71 -8.31 1.19
C GLY A 177 13.04 -8.56 0.50
N GLU A 178 13.49 -9.82 0.37
CA GLU A 178 14.74 -10.15 -0.32
C GLU A 178 14.61 -10.02 -1.83
N MET A 179 15.63 -9.48 -2.49
CA MET A 179 15.68 -9.42 -3.95
C MET A 179 15.93 -10.82 -4.53
N LEU A 180 15.10 -11.23 -5.48
CA LEU A 180 15.22 -12.52 -6.11
C LEU A 180 16.35 -12.50 -7.13
N ALA A 181 17.34 -13.38 -6.97
CA ALA A 181 18.43 -13.54 -7.91
C ALA A 181 17.93 -14.21 -9.22
N GLY A 182 18.45 -13.76 -10.37
CA GLY A 182 18.14 -14.35 -11.67
C GLY A 182 17.92 -13.30 -12.76
N LYS A 183 17.86 -13.75 -14.00
CA LYS A 183 17.53 -12.88 -15.14
C LYS A 183 16.05 -12.47 -15.06
N PRO A 184 15.68 -11.22 -15.37
CA PRO A 184 14.28 -10.76 -15.29
C PRO A 184 13.28 -11.61 -16.09
N ARG A 185 13.74 -12.32 -17.11
CA ARG A 185 12.92 -13.22 -17.97
C ARG A 185 12.93 -14.69 -17.54
N ALA A 186 13.57 -15.04 -16.43
CA ALA A 186 13.50 -16.40 -15.90
C ALA A 186 12.06 -16.76 -15.56
N ARG A 187 11.70 -18.05 -15.75
CA ARG A 187 10.34 -18.53 -15.47
C ARG A 187 10.11 -18.93 -14.01
N ARG A 188 11.20 -19.17 -13.27
CA ARG A 188 11.17 -19.58 -11.86
C ARG A 188 12.24 -18.83 -11.08
N PHE A 189 11.92 -18.53 -9.83
CA PHE A 189 12.80 -17.87 -8.89
C PHE A 189 12.71 -18.58 -7.53
N ALA A 190 13.81 -18.62 -6.81
CA ALA A 190 13.84 -19.07 -5.42
C ALA A 190 14.48 -17.97 -4.56
N CYS A 191 13.91 -17.75 -3.39
CA CYS A 191 14.45 -16.81 -2.42
C CYS A 191 15.57 -17.48 -1.62
N ALA A 192 16.76 -16.92 -1.67
CA ALA A 192 17.90 -17.44 -0.93
C ALA A 192 17.73 -17.31 0.59
N ARG A 193 16.91 -16.34 1.04
CA ARG A 193 16.71 -16.06 2.47
C ARG A 193 15.66 -16.97 3.13
N CYS A 194 14.49 -17.14 2.50
CA CYS A 194 13.36 -17.86 3.13
C CYS A 194 12.92 -19.12 2.37
N GLY A 195 13.59 -19.47 1.26
CA GLY A 195 13.28 -20.66 0.47
C GLY A 195 12.01 -20.57 -0.38
N ALA A 196 11.23 -19.47 -0.29
CA ALA A 196 10.01 -19.32 -1.08
C ALA A 196 10.33 -19.33 -2.58
N THR A 197 9.50 -20.04 -3.34
CA THR A 197 9.65 -20.15 -4.79
C THR A 197 8.51 -19.45 -5.53
N TYR A 198 8.82 -18.96 -6.73
CA TYR A 198 7.90 -18.18 -7.55
C TYR A 198 7.97 -18.64 -9.01
N VAL A 199 6.86 -18.53 -9.71
CA VAL A 199 6.75 -18.77 -11.15
C VAL A 199 6.27 -17.51 -11.86
N ALA A 200 6.76 -17.28 -13.07
CA ALA A 200 6.30 -16.17 -13.91
C ALA A 200 4.85 -16.39 -14.32
N LYS A 201 3.98 -15.39 -14.07
CA LYS A 201 2.54 -15.43 -14.37
C LYS A 201 2.02 -14.02 -14.64
N GLY A 202 1.31 -13.82 -15.74
CA GLY A 202 0.60 -12.57 -16.04
C GLY A 202 1.47 -11.31 -16.07
N GLY A 203 2.73 -11.42 -16.51
CA GLY A 203 3.68 -10.30 -16.52
C GLY A 203 4.37 -10.00 -15.18
N GLY A 204 3.98 -10.70 -14.12
CA GLY A 204 4.56 -10.67 -12.77
C GLY A 204 4.99 -12.04 -12.30
N LEU A 205 5.08 -12.22 -10.99
CA LEU A 205 5.30 -13.52 -10.35
C LEU A 205 4.08 -13.97 -9.54
N ALA A 206 3.96 -15.27 -9.35
CA ALA A 206 3.06 -15.87 -8.37
C ALA A 206 3.84 -16.85 -7.50
N PRO A 207 3.49 -17.02 -6.21
CA PRO A 207 4.04 -18.08 -5.39
C PRO A 207 3.85 -19.43 -6.07
N ASP A 208 4.89 -20.26 -6.09
CA ASP A 208 4.80 -21.63 -6.61
C ASP A 208 4.16 -22.52 -5.55
N ALA A 209 2.94 -23.04 -5.85
CA ALA A 209 2.20 -23.89 -4.91
C ALA A 209 2.97 -25.18 -4.53
N ALA A 210 3.88 -25.64 -5.38
CA ALA A 210 4.75 -26.79 -5.09
C ALA A 210 5.87 -26.47 -4.06
N GLY A 211 6.18 -25.17 -3.83
CA GLY A 211 7.18 -24.69 -2.88
C GLY A 211 6.61 -24.04 -1.62
N ALA A 212 5.31 -24.12 -1.39
CA ALA A 212 4.62 -23.50 -0.24
C ALA A 212 4.79 -24.28 1.08
N ALA A 213 5.70 -25.25 1.14
CA ALA A 213 6.07 -25.92 2.37
C ALA A 213 7.26 -25.16 3.00
N ALA A 214 6.96 -24.26 3.91
CA ALA A 214 7.75 -23.90 5.09
C ALA A 214 7.50 -22.44 5.52
N ARG A 215 6.72 -22.33 6.59
CA ARG A 215 6.60 -21.35 7.67
C ARG A 215 5.99 -20.01 7.34
#